data_bf2e1a75d5bde75dafaf54b9bccec066
#
_entry.id   bf2e1a75d5bde75dafaf54b9bccec066
#
_cell.length_a   1.000
_cell.length_b   1.000
_cell.length_c   1.000
_cell.angle_alpha   90.00
_cell.angle_beta   90.00
_cell.angle_gamma   90.00
#
_symmetry.space_group_name_H-M   'P 1'
#
loop_
_entity.id
_entity.type
_entity.pdbx_description
1 polymer ?
#
loop_
_entity_poly.entity_id
_entity_poly.type
_entity_poly.pdbx_seq_one_letter_code
_entity_poly.pdbx_strand_id
1 'polypeptide(L)'
;YEDKRRINLMNENFSYKMKLTDEEKEILHGSKGEVMAKVMKTLVLYGDAFGAERFVPVNGKGHLVTSFGISVLKPVFSIMDELIKGGLKVDEGFTVDPRPIDYANVKCNPLQKLIFNKILYGMQDSYEVQLNKLGLKSDKSFTCACYFDEVGNTPKKGDILSWAESSAVVFANSVLGARCNRNSGIIELFGSILGKVPEFDLLTDEGRKAKWIIEVKTSKIPEAQVLGSAIGMKVMEDVPYVKGLDKWIGTELTDDAKAYLKDFGAATASNGAVGLYHIENLTPEAVEQGESLIAEGAQTYVIDDAELERVYKNYPVMWKDKGAAPKLCFIGCPHLSYAQLGEWTDRFEKELKAQGKTKVGLRTVMTTAPEVLDRFKKENSAAYNKLIGFGINISCICPLMYMNNPLCGGDTSNVITCSNKLRTYTTARYFTTDDITKIAVKGGF
;
A
#
# COMPACT_ATOMS: atom_id res chain seq x y z
N TYR A 1 -28.61 -28.65 -18.91
CA TYR A 1 -27.93 -29.83 -19.50
C TYR A 1 -26.79 -29.39 -20.45
N GLU A 2 -26.99 -28.35 -21.26
CA GLU A 2 -25.94 -27.79 -22.13
C GLU A 2 -24.82 -27.09 -21.33
N ASP A 3 -25.16 -26.38 -20.26
CA ASP A 3 -24.16 -25.72 -19.39
C ASP A 3 -23.24 -26.73 -18.68
N LYS A 4 -23.78 -27.83 -18.17
CA LYS A 4 -22.94 -28.89 -17.59
C LYS A 4 -21.99 -29.54 -18.60
N ARG A 5 -22.40 -29.65 -19.88
CA ARG A 5 -21.56 -30.16 -20.95
C ARG A 5 -20.43 -29.19 -21.33
N ARG A 6 -20.70 -27.87 -21.32
CA ARG A 6 -19.71 -26.83 -21.59
C ARG A 6 -18.66 -26.76 -20.48
N ILE A 7 -19.08 -26.86 -19.21
CA ILE A 7 -18.18 -26.90 -18.05
C ILE A 7 -17.31 -28.15 -18.09
N ASN A 8 -17.86 -29.32 -18.43
CA ASN A 8 -17.07 -30.54 -18.62
C ASN A 8 -16.04 -30.40 -19.74
N LEU A 9 -16.40 -29.86 -20.91
CA LEU A 9 -15.47 -29.64 -22.02
C LEU A 9 -14.34 -28.64 -21.69
N MET A 10 -14.60 -27.68 -20.82
CA MET A 10 -13.56 -26.76 -20.33
C MET A 10 -12.59 -27.41 -19.32
N ASN A 11 -12.99 -28.52 -18.69
CA ASN A 11 -12.23 -29.20 -17.64
C ASN A 11 -11.56 -30.52 -18.10
N GLU A 12 -11.90 -31.03 -19.26
CA GLU A 12 -11.39 -32.36 -19.75
C GLU A 12 -9.86 -32.42 -19.95
N ASN A 13 -9.15 -31.24 -19.97
CA ASN A 13 -7.69 -31.16 -20.04
C ASN A 13 -7.06 -30.33 -18.92
N PHE A 14 -7.80 -30.06 -17.82
CA PHE A 14 -7.28 -29.27 -16.72
C PHE A 14 -6.58 -30.16 -15.69
N SER A 15 -5.25 -30.12 -15.68
CA SER A 15 -4.45 -30.81 -14.67
C SER A 15 -3.93 -29.81 -13.64
N TYR A 16 -3.92 -30.20 -12.38
CA TYR A 16 -3.42 -29.41 -11.26
C TYR A 16 -2.74 -30.33 -10.24
N LYS A 17 -1.86 -29.73 -9.42
CA LYS A 17 -1.08 -30.43 -8.38
C LYS A 17 -1.66 -30.24 -6.99
N MET A 18 -2.38 -29.13 -6.76
CA MET A 18 -2.99 -28.82 -5.47
C MET A 18 -3.92 -29.94 -5.00
N LYS A 19 -3.91 -30.20 -3.69
CA LYS A 19 -4.81 -31.16 -3.03
C LYS A 19 -6.12 -30.45 -2.69
N LEU A 20 -7.13 -30.62 -3.53
CA LEU A 20 -8.45 -30.01 -3.34
C LEU A 20 -9.34 -30.94 -2.48
N THR A 21 -10.11 -30.36 -1.58
CA THR A 21 -11.21 -31.04 -0.88
C THR A 21 -12.33 -31.39 -1.86
N ASP A 22 -13.26 -32.24 -1.45
CA ASP A 22 -14.39 -32.61 -2.32
C ASP A 22 -15.29 -31.40 -2.60
N GLU A 23 -15.54 -30.52 -1.61
CA GLU A 23 -16.25 -29.25 -1.84
C GLU A 23 -15.54 -28.37 -2.89
N GLU A 24 -14.22 -28.24 -2.80
CA GLU A 24 -13.43 -27.43 -3.74
C GLU A 24 -13.48 -28.00 -5.16
N LYS A 25 -13.44 -29.32 -5.30
CA LYS A 25 -13.65 -30.00 -6.60
C LYS A 25 -15.07 -29.76 -7.13
N GLU A 26 -16.10 -29.83 -6.28
CA GLU A 26 -17.47 -29.52 -6.70
C GLU A 26 -17.62 -28.09 -7.18
N ILE A 27 -16.98 -27.10 -6.51
CA ILE A 27 -16.96 -25.71 -6.95
C ILE A 27 -16.25 -25.59 -8.30
N LEU A 28 -15.10 -26.23 -8.46
CA LEU A 28 -14.34 -26.27 -9.72
C LEU A 28 -15.17 -26.87 -10.87
N HIS A 29 -16.04 -27.85 -10.57
CA HIS A 29 -16.97 -28.47 -11.53
C HIS A 29 -18.30 -27.73 -11.68
N GLY A 30 -18.46 -26.54 -11.06
CA GLY A 30 -19.58 -25.65 -11.29
C GLY A 30 -20.75 -25.79 -10.33
N SER A 31 -20.61 -26.44 -9.16
CA SER A 31 -21.69 -26.56 -8.17
C SER A 31 -22.21 -25.19 -7.67
N LYS A 32 -21.34 -24.18 -7.68
CA LYS A 32 -21.67 -22.76 -7.34
C LYS A 32 -21.75 -21.87 -8.57
N GLY A 33 -22.03 -22.42 -9.75
CA GLY A 33 -22.15 -21.69 -11.02
C GLY A 33 -20.85 -21.58 -11.82
N GLU A 34 -20.99 -21.27 -13.12
CA GLU A 34 -19.86 -21.22 -14.07
C GLU A 34 -18.82 -20.14 -13.69
N VAL A 35 -19.27 -18.98 -13.26
CA VAL A 35 -18.36 -17.86 -12.91
C VAL A 35 -17.52 -18.20 -11.67
N MET A 36 -18.12 -18.81 -10.65
CA MET A 36 -17.38 -19.29 -9.48
C MET A 36 -16.40 -20.40 -9.84
N ALA A 37 -16.75 -21.28 -10.78
CA ALA A 37 -15.81 -22.31 -11.27
C ALA A 37 -14.58 -21.69 -11.97
N LYS A 38 -14.77 -20.59 -12.72
CA LYS A 38 -13.64 -19.82 -13.32
C LYS A 38 -12.77 -19.16 -12.26
N VAL A 39 -13.37 -18.57 -11.22
CA VAL A 39 -12.64 -18.02 -10.07
C VAL A 39 -11.80 -19.11 -9.41
N MET A 40 -12.42 -20.25 -9.08
CA MET A 40 -11.75 -21.40 -8.47
C MET A 40 -10.61 -21.92 -9.34
N LYS A 41 -10.86 -22.11 -10.64
CA LYS A 41 -9.82 -22.55 -11.60
C LYS A 41 -8.63 -21.60 -11.65
N THR A 42 -8.87 -20.29 -11.65
CA THR A 42 -7.81 -19.27 -11.67
C THR A 42 -6.95 -19.36 -10.40
N LEU A 43 -7.58 -19.51 -9.23
CA LEU A 43 -6.85 -19.62 -7.96
C LEU A 43 -6.10 -20.95 -7.84
N VAL A 44 -6.61 -22.05 -8.40
CA VAL A 44 -5.88 -23.33 -8.47
C VAL A 44 -4.64 -23.19 -9.35
N LEU A 45 -4.76 -22.58 -10.55
CA LEU A 45 -3.61 -22.33 -11.43
C LEU A 45 -2.58 -21.41 -10.77
N TYR A 46 -3.06 -20.37 -10.07
CA TYR A 46 -2.20 -19.47 -9.31
C TYR A 46 -1.46 -20.22 -8.21
N GLY A 47 -2.17 -21.03 -7.41
CA GLY A 47 -1.57 -21.84 -6.36
C GLY A 47 -0.54 -22.84 -6.90
N ASP A 48 -0.87 -23.55 -7.98
CA ASP A 48 0.07 -24.50 -8.63
C ASP A 48 1.35 -23.81 -9.12
N ALA A 49 1.23 -22.60 -9.68
CA ALA A 49 2.37 -21.83 -10.17
C ALA A 49 3.34 -21.44 -9.05
N PHE A 50 2.83 -21.23 -7.83
CA PHE A 50 3.62 -20.89 -6.64
C PHE A 50 3.88 -22.09 -5.71
N GLY A 51 3.51 -23.30 -6.11
CA GLY A 51 3.79 -24.53 -5.35
C GLY A 51 2.90 -24.70 -4.11
N ALA A 52 1.72 -24.07 -4.08
CA ALA A 52 0.76 -24.30 -3.01
C ALA A 52 0.25 -25.75 -3.02
N GLU A 53 0.14 -26.37 -1.83
CA GLU A 53 -0.41 -27.71 -1.72
C GLU A 53 -1.93 -27.74 -1.54
N ARG A 54 -2.50 -26.70 -0.93
CA ARG A 54 -3.91 -26.63 -0.55
C ARG A 54 -4.41 -25.19 -0.48
N PHE A 55 -5.71 -25.05 -0.30
CA PHE A 55 -6.33 -23.78 0.10
C PHE A 55 -6.41 -23.65 1.62
N VAL A 56 -6.35 -22.38 2.09
CA VAL A 56 -6.66 -22.00 3.48
C VAL A 56 -7.75 -20.93 3.49
N PRO A 57 -8.62 -20.92 4.53
CA PRO A 57 -9.71 -19.96 4.61
C PRO A 57 -9.19 -18.53 4.83
N VAL A 58 -9.78 -17.57 4.12
CA VAL A 58 -9.63 -16.13 4.42
C VAL A 58 -10.58 -15.79 5.56
N ASN A 59 -10.07 -15.14 6.59
CA ASN A 59 -10.85 -14.76 7.78
C ASN A 59 -10.74 -13.25 8.11
N GLY A 60 -10.02 -12.48 7.30
CA GLY A 60 -10.04 -11.02 7.32
C GLY A 60 -10.86 -10.43 6.18
N LYS A 61 -11.24 -9.16 6.30
CA LYS A 61 -11.93 -8.42 5.24
C LYS A 61 -11.02 -8.19 4.04
N GLY A 62 -11.60 -8.08 2.85
CA GLY A 62 -10.85 -7.82 1.61
C GLY A 62 -10.27 -6.39 1.55
N HIS A 63 -9.20 -6.25 0.76
CA HIS A 63 -8.65 -4.95 0.36
C HIS A 63 -8.11 -5.04 -1.06
N LEU A 64 -8.65 -4.23 -1.98
CA LEU A 64 -8.32 -4.24 -3.38
C LEU A 64 -7.32 -3.13 -3.74
N VAL A 65 -6.28 -3.49 -4.50
CA VAL A 65 -5.31 -2.51 -5.00
C VAL A 65 -5.86 -1.70 -6.18
N THR A 66 -6.79 -2.24 -6.94
CA THR A 66 -7.33 -1.58 -8.13
C THR A 66 -8.48 -0.66 -7.74
N SER A 67 -8.20 0.65 -7.67
CA SER A 67 -9.17 1.71 -7.29
C SER A 67 -9.55 2.64 -8.44
N PHE A 68 -8.97 2.45 -9.62
CA PHE A 68 -9.00 3.43 -10.69
C PHE A 68 -9.63 2.88 -11.97
N GLY A 69 -10.62 3.62 -12.46
CA GLY A 69 -11.32 3.36 -13.71
C GLY A 69 -10.50 3.76 -14.93
N ILE A 70 -9.30 3.16 -15.12
CA ILE A 70 -8.43 3.44 -16.27
C ILE A 70 -9.10 2.91 -17.55
N SER A 71 -9.42 3.81 -18.47
CA SER A 71 -10.19 3.51 -19.68
C SER A 71 -9.57 2.46 -20.60
N VAL A 72 -8.25 2.24 -20.50
CA VAL A 72 -7.54 1.21 -21.31
C VAL A 72 -7.57 -0.18 -20.67
N LEU A 73 -7.95 -0.31 -19.41
CA LEU A 73 -8.03 -1.60 -18.69
C LEU A 73 -9.38 -2.30 -18.90
N LYS A 74 -9.88 -2.33 -20.14
CA LYS A 74 -11.14 -2.98 -20.48
C LYS A 74 -11.33 -4.41 -19.95
N PRO A 75 -10.30 -5.28 -19.93
CA PRO A 75 -10.44 -6.63 -19.35
C PRO A 75 -10.88 -6.63 -17.89
N VAL A 76 -10.41 -5.68 -17.08
CA VAL A 76 -10.78 -5.57 -15.65
C VAL A 76 -12.29 -5.33 -15.53
N PHE A 77 -12.84 -4.37 -16.28
CA PHE A 77 -14.29 -4.09 -16.26
C PHE A 77 -15.11 -5.29 -16.72
N SER A 78 -14.62 -6.02 -17.74
CA SER A 78 -15.31 -7.22 -18.21
C SER A 78 -15.34 -8.34 -17.17
N ILE A 79 -14.24 -8.54 -16.44
CA ILE A 79 -14.18 -9.49 -15.32
C ILE A 79 -15.14 -9.08 -14.21
N MET A 80 -15.16 -7.80 -13.83
CA MET A 80 -16.06 -7.28 -12.80
C MET A 80 -17.53 -7.49 -13.20
N ASP A 81 -17.87 -7.21 -14.47
CA ASP A 81 -19.22 -7.45 -14.98
C ASP A 81 -19.60 -8.94 -14.99
N GLU A 82 -18.67 -9.82 -15.31
CA GLU A 82 -18.89 -11.27 -15.30
C GLU A 82 -19.15 -11.75 -13.85
N LEU A 83 -18.36 -11.30 -12.87
CA LEU A 83 -18.58 -11.60 -11.46
C LEU A 83 -19.98 -11.15 -10.98
N ILE A 84 -20.36 -9.90 -11.32
CA ILE A 84 -21.66 -9.33 -10.95
C ILE A 84 -22.81 -10.10 -11.61
N LYS A 85 -22.71 -10.45 -12.89
CA LYS A 85 -23.72 -11.26 -13.60
C LYS A 85 -23.84 -12.67 -13.03
N GLY A 86 -22.74 -13.21 -12.53
CA GLY A 86 -22.72 -14.50 -11.81
C GLY A 86 -23.28 -14.43 -10.39
N GLY A 87 -23.73 -13.24 -9.94
CA GLY A 87 -24.26 -13.04 -8.59
C GLY A 87 -23.20 -13.10 -7.49
N LEU A 88 -21.93 -12.96 -7.84
CA LEU A 88 -20.83 -13.05 -6.88
C LEU A 88 -20.57 -11.72 -6.20
N LYS A 89 -20.20 -11.78 -4.93
CA LYS A 89 -19.81 -10.63 -4.11
C LYS A 89 -18.90 -11.09 -2.97
N VAL A 90 -18.21 -10.14 -2.35
CA VAL A 90 -17.46 -10.38 -1.11
C VAL A 90 -18.41 -10.17 0.08
N ASP A 91 -18.70 -11.24 0.82
CA ASP A 91 -19.73 -11.21 1.88
C ASP A 91 -19.34 -10.32 3.05
N GLU A 92 -18.08 -10.35 3.50
CA GLU A 92 -17.55 -9.52 4.59
C GLU A 92 -17.27 -8.07 4.17
N GLY A 93 -17.45 -7.76 2.89
CA GLY A 93 -17.09 -6.48 2.30
C GLY A 93 -15.58 -6.28 2.14
N PHE A 94 -15.23 -5.20 1.47
CA PHE A 94 -13.82 -4.85 1.25
C PHE A 94 -13.60 -3.33 1.23
N THR A 95 -12.35 -2.94 1.43
CA THR A 95 -11.82 -1.60 1.19
C THR A 95 -11.02 -1.60 -0.10
N VAL A 96 -10.68 -0.43 -0.63
CA VAL A 96 -9.96 -0.30 -1.89
C VAL A 96 -8.96 0.86 -1.82
N ASP A 97 -7.93 0.82 -2.61
CA ASP A 97 -6.92 1.87 -2.72
C ASP A 97 -7.53 3.26 -3.01
N PRO A 98 -6.82 4.35 -2.70
CA PRO A 98 -7.35 5.71 -2.84
C PRO A 98 -7.76 6.05 -4.27
N ARG A 99 -8.77 6.90 -4.40
CA ARG A 99 -9.18 7.45 -5.70
C ARG A 99 -8.03 8.20 -6.39
N PRO A 100 -8.02 8.23 -7.73
CA PRO A 100 -6.94 8.89 -8.48
C PRO A 100 -7.08 10.41 -8.53
N ILE A 101 -8.25 10.97 -8.30
CA ILE A 101 -8.60 12.38 -8.50
C ILE A 101 -9.43 12.95 -7.34
N ASP A 102 -9.11 14.20 -7.00
CA ASP A 102 -9.86 15.05 -6.07
C ASP A 102 -9.70 16.52 -6.52
N TYR A 103 -10.56 16.98 -7.41
CA TYR A 103 -10.47 18.33 -7.97
C TYR A 103 -10.78 19.46 -6.97
N ALA A 104 -11.39 19.14 -5.84
CA ALA A 104 -11.68 20.11 -4.79
C ALA A 104 -10.40 20.52 -4.06
N ASN A 105 -9.55 19.55 -3.74
CA ASN A 105 -8.35 19.76 -2.93
C ASN A 105 -7.06 19.77 -3.76
N VAL A 106 -7.03 19.04 -4.90
CA VAL A 106 -5.87 18.99 -5.79
C VAL A 106 -6.22 19.59 -7.14
N LYS A 107 -5.98 20.91 -7.25
CA LYS A 107 -6.36 21.71 -8.42
C LYS A 107 -5.65 21.20 -9.68
N CYS A 108 -6.43 21.06 -10.75
CA CYS A 108 -5.96 20.78 -12.10
C CYS A 108 -6.42 21.89 -13.05
N ASN A 109 -5.63 22.21 -14.06
CA ASN A 109 -6.07 23.09 -15.13
C ASN A 109 -7.08 22.38 -16.04
N PRO A 110 -7.80 23.10 -16.94
CA PRO A 110 -8.83 22.49 -17.81
C PRO A 110 -8.31 21.37 -18.69
N LEU A 111 -7.08 21.46 -19.22
CA LEU A 111 -6.47 20.44 -20.05
C LEU A 111 -6.15 19.17 -19.24
N GLN A 112 -5.61 19.33 -18.03
CA GLN A 112 -5.39 18.22 -17.12
C GLN A 112 -6.69 17.50 -16.76
N LYS A 113 -7.76 18.25 -16.47
CA LYS A 113 -9.09 17.68 -16.19
C LYS A 113 -9.63 16.90 -17.40
N LEU A 114 -9.45 17.43 -18.61
CA LEU A 114 -9.88 16.73 -19.83
C LEU A 114 -9.15 15.37 -19.98
N ILE A 115 -7.84 15.35 -19.78
CA ILE A 115 -7.05 14.12 -19.85
C ILE A 115 -7.45 13.13 -18.76
N PHE A 116 -7.62 13.57 -17.52
CA PHE A 116 -8.09 12.70 -16.44
C PHE A 116 -9.46 12.11 -16.74
N ASN A 117 -10.44 12.94 -17.11
CA ASN A 117 -11.82 12.51 -17.24
C ASN A 117 -12.13 11.76 -18.55
N LYS A 118 -11.36 11.98 -19.62
CA LYS A 118 -11.68 11.38 -20.94
C LYS A 118 -10.71 10.28 -21.36
N ILE A 119 -9.44 10.39 -20.96
CA ILE A 119 -8.39 9.48 -21.42
C ILE A 119 -7.99 8.49 -20.33
N LEU A 120 -7.65 8.97 -19.12
CA LEU A 120 -7.12 8.12 -18.07
C LEU A 120 -8.22 7.47 -17.25
N TYR A 121 -9.07 8.24 -16.60
CA TYR A 121 -10.04 7.76 -15.61
C TYR A 121 -11.50 7.96 -16.06
N GLY A 122 -11.76 7.90 -17.35
CA GLY A 122 -13.10 8.08 -17.89
C GLY A 122 -14.12 7.02 -17.49
N MET A 123 -13.65 5.90 -16.94
CA MET A 123 -14.50 4.80 -16.45
C MET A 123 -14.63 4.78 -14.90
N GLN A 124 -14.15 5.83 -14.19
CA GLN A 124 -14.13 5.82 -12.74
C GLN A 124 -15.51 5.62 -12.11
N ASP A 125 -16.51 6.38 -12.55
CA ASP A 125 -17.87 6.27 -12.01
C ASP A 125 -18.48 4.87 -12.25
N SER A 126 -18.29 4.33 -13.45
CA SER A 126 -18.77 2.98 -13.79
C SER A 126 -18.07 1.91 -12.95
N TYR A 127 -16.77 2.08 -12.70
CA TYR A 127 -15.98 1.17 -11.89
C TYR A 127 -16.41 1.20 -10.42
N GLU A 128 -16.67 2.37 -9.85
CA GLU A 128 -17.19 2.49 -8.49
C GLU A 128 -18.58 1.85 -8.34
N VAL A 129 -19.42 1.92 -9.36
CA VAL A 129 -20.69 1.15 -9.38
C VAL A 129 -20.44 -0.36 -9.36
N GLN A 130 -19.45 -0.85 -10.08
CA GLN A 130 -19.08 -2.28 -10.04
C GLN A 130 -18.53 -2.68 -8.68
N LEU A 131 -17.63 -1.88 -8.07
CA LEU A 131 -17.10 -2.10 -6.72
C LEU A 131 -18.23 -2.20 -5.69
N ASN A 132 -19.21 -1.27 -5.73
CA ASN A 132 -20.37 -1.30 -4.82
C ASN A 132 -21.18 -2.58 -4.98
N LYS A 133 -21.43 -3.04 -6.20
CA LYS A 133 -22.17 -4.30 -6.45
C LYS A 133 -21.40 -5.54 -5.95
N LEU A 134 -20.08 -5.49 -5.95
CA LEU A 134 -19.21 -6.58 -5.49
C LEU A 134 -18.97 -6.58 -3.97
N GLY A 135 -19.44 -5.55 -3.23
CA GLY A 135 -19.38 -5.51 -1.78
C GLY A 135 -18.41 -4.46 -1.21
N LEU A 136 -18.14 -3.36 -1.94
CA LEU A 136 -17.41 -2.23 -1.35
C LEU A 136 -18.10 -1.78 -0.04
N LYS A 137 -17.32 -1.65 1.02
CA LYS A 137 -17.85 -1.37 2.37
C LYS A 137 -18.59 -0.04 2.46
N SER A 138 -18.05 1.02 1.86
CA SER A 138 -18.67 2.35 1.80
C SER A 138 -17.95 3.26 0.81
N ASP A 139 -18.54 4.40 0.46
CA ASP A 139 -17.93 5.43 -0.39
C ASP A 139 -16.68 6.09 0.24
N LYS A 140 -16.44 5.88 1.53
CA LYS A 140 -15.25 6.35 2.26
C LYS A 140 -14.14 5.31 2.32
N SER A 141 -14.37 4.07 1.91
CA SER A 141 -13.41 2.96 2.03
C SER A 141 -12.28 2.98 0.99
N PHE A 142 -11.87 4.18 0.56
CA PHE A 142 -10.81 4.42 -0.42
C PHE A 142 -9.53 4.89 0.26
N THR A 143 -8.65 3.95 0.63
CA THR A 143 -7.37 4.24 1.29
C THR A 143 -6.38 3.09 1.13
N CYS A 144 -5.10 3.38 0.93
CA CYS A 144 -4.03 2.37 0.95
C CYS A 144 -3.62 1.97 2.39
N ALA A 145 -4.11 2.69 3.42
CA ALA A 145 -3.90 2.37 4.83
C ALA A 145 -5.20 1.83 5.44
N CYS A 146 -5.74 0.77 4.84
CA CYS A 146 -7.02 0.16 5.22
C CYS A 146 -7.03 -0.39 6.65
N TYR A 147 -5.86 -0.65 7.22
CA TYR A 147 -5.61 -1.17 8.55
C TYR A 147 -5.72 -0.13 9.67
N PHE A 148 -5.99 1.13 9.38
CA PHE A 148 -6.31 2.11 10.42
C PHE A 148 -7.65 1.77 11.09
N ASP A 149 -7.71 1.93 12.41
CA ASP A 149 -8.90 1.60 13.19
C ASP A 149 -10.14 2.37 12.72
N GLU A 150 -9.97 3.63 12.32
CA GLU A 150 -11.02 4.48 11.75
C GLU A 150 -11.63 3.88 10.49
N VAL A 151 -10.84 3.19 9.69
CA VAL A 151 -11.29 2.54 8.44
C VAL A 151 -12.04 1.24 8.72
N GLY A 152 -11.71 0.57 9.84
CA GLY A 152 -12.37 -0.65 10.31
C GLY A 152 -12.12 -1.87 9.42
N ASN A 153 -10.92 -1.97 8.85
CA ASN A 153 -10.39 -3.16 8.19
C ASN A 153 -9.02 -3.54 8.80
N THR A 154 -8.93 -3.45 10.13
CA THR A 154 -7.73 -3.83 10.90
C THR A 154 -7.78 -5.34 11.14
N PRO A 155 -6.87 -6.14 10.57
CA PRO A 155 -6.82 -7.58 10.82
C PRO A 155 -6.25 -7.87 12.21
N LYS A 156 -6.58 -9.04 12.72
CA LYS A 156 -6.00 -9.58 13.95
C LYS A 156 -4.76 -10.41 13.62
N LYS A 157 -3.92 -10.61 14.63
CA LYS A 157 -2.80 -11.52 14.52
C LYS A 157 -3.26 -12.94 14.13
N GLY A 158 -2.60 -13.52 13.15
CA GLY A 158 -2.91 -14.84 12.60
C GLY A 158 -4.04 -14.85 11.57
N ASP A 159 -4.72 -13.73 11.33
CA ASP A 159 -5.72 -13.64 10.25
C ASP A 159 -5.06 -13.89 8.89
N ILE A 160 -5.72 -14.69 8.06
CA ILE A 160 -5.33 -14.93 6.67
C ILE A 160 -6.09 -13.97 5.78
N LEU A 161 -5.32 -13.22 4.95
CA LEU A 161 -5.84 -12.13 4.14
C LEU A 161 -5.66 -12.42 2.65
N SER A 162 -6.55 -11.83 1.84
CA SER A 162 -6.44 -11.78 0.39
C SER A 162 -6.28 -10.32 -0.05
N TRP A 163 -5.08 -9.75 0.12
CA TRP A 163 -4.75 -8.37 -0.22
C TRP A 163 -3.66 -8.30 -1.30
N ALA A 164 -3.56 -7.16 -1.99
CA ALA A 164 -2.55 -6.92 -3.02
C ALA A 164 -1.78 -5.60 -2.86
N GLU A 165 -2.32 -4.59 -2.14
CA GLU A 165 -1.60 -3.34 -1.91
C GLU A 165 -0.33 -3.57 -1.08
N SER A 166 0.84 -3.29 -1.66
CA SER A 166 2.14 -3.68 -1.11
C SER A 166 2.42 -3.09 0.28
N SER A 167 2.08 -1.82 0.51
CA SER A 167 2.29 -1.17 1.81
C SER A 167 1.29 -1.66 2.87
N ALA A 168 0.09 -2.08 2.47
CA ALA A 168 -0.89 -2.68 3.36
C ALA A 168 -0.49 -4.12 3.73
N VAL A 169 -0.06 -4.92 2.75
CA VAL A 169 0.41 -6.30 2.97
C VAL A 169 1.58 -6.33 3.94
N VAL A 170 2.63 -5.54 3.70
CA VAL A 170 3.81 -5.53 4.57
C VAL A 170 3.49 -5.05 5.99
N PHE A 171 2.59 -4.09 6.15
CA PHE A 171 2.16 -3.63 7.48
C PHE A 171 1.33 -4.68 8.21
N ALA A 172 0.36 -5.31 7.53
CA ALA A 172 -0.47 -6.37 8.10
C ALA A 172 0.38 -7.57 8.55
N ASN A 173 1.31 -8.01 7.71
CA ASN A 173 2.21 -9.11 8.04
C ASN A 173 3.15 -8.79 9.21
N SER A 174 3.79 -7.62 9.18
CA SER A 174 4.91 -7.30 10.08
C SER A 174 4.45 -6.69 11.39
N VAL A 175 3.52 -5.72 11.35
CA VAL A 175 3.11 -4.93 12.51
C VAL A 175 1.90 -5.53 13.22
N LEU A 176 0.97 -6.11 12.46
CA LEU A 176 -0.25 -6.69 13.02
C LEU A 176 -0.16 -8.21 13.20
N GLY A 177 0.85 -8.86 12.60
CA GLY A 177 1.05 -10.31 12.69
C GLY A 177 0.01 -11.13 11.93
N ALA A 178 -0.67 -10.53 10.94
CA ALA A 178 -1.53 -11.24 10.00
C ALA A 178 -0.69 -11.98 8.95
N ARG A 179 -1.35 -12.77 8.09
CA ARG A 179 -0.69 -13.55 7.05
C ARG A 179 -1.30 -13.23 5.68
N CYS A 180 -0.50 -12.69 4.79
CA CYS A 180 -0.90 -12.34 3.43
C CYS A 180 0.26 -12.48 2.46
N ASN A 181 0.03 -13.13 1.33
CA ASN A 181 0.96 -13.05 0.22
C ASN A 181 0.85 -11.71 -0.51
N ARG A 182 1.88 -11.35 -1.27
CA ARG A 182 1.88 -10.21 -2.18
C ARG A 182 1.09 -10.59 -3.44
N ASN A 183 -0.24 -10.62 -3.34
CA ASN A 183 -1.07 -10.99 -4.47
C ASN A 183 -1.05 -9.89 -5.55
N SER A 184 -1.56 -10.20 -6.73
CA SER A 184 -1.81 -9.22 -7.79
C SER A 184 -3.26 -8.74 -7.76
N GLY A 185 -3.52 -7.61 -8.42
CA GLY A 185 -4.88 -7.13 -8.67
C GLY A 185 -5.74 -8.22 -9.34
N ILE A 186 -7.00 -8.33 -8.95
CA ILE A 186 -7.98 -9.35 -9.26
C ILE A 186 -7.80 -10.67 -8.48
N ILE A 187 -6.58 -11.17 -8.24
CA ILE A 187 -6.36 -12.37 -7.43
C ILE A 187 -6.86 -12.15 -6.00
N GLU A 188 -6.62 -10.98 -5.42
CA GLU A 188 -7.12 -10.61 -4.09
C GLU A 188 -8.67 -10.58 -4.04
N LEU A 189 -9.29 -10.12 -5.11
CA LEU A 189 -10.75 -10.12 -5.23
C LEU A 189 -11.29 -11.55 -5.34
N PHE A 190 -10.65 -12.40 -6.15
CA PHE A 190 -11.06 -13.80 -6.30
C PHE A 190 -10.92 -14.57 -4.98
N GLY A 191 -9.82 -14.38 -4.24
CA GLY A 191 -9.64 -14.99 -2.93
C GLY A 191 -10.70 -14.49 -1.91
N SER A 192 -11.02 -13.20 -1.94
CA SER A 192 -12.06 -12.63 -1.08
C SER A 192 -13.47 -13.13 -1.44
N ILE A 193 -13.78 -13.34 -2.72
CA ILE A 193 -15.06 -13.90 -3.18
C ILE A 193 -15.16 -15.39 -2.85
N LEU A 194 -14.09 -16.16 -3.09
CA LEU A 194 -14.07 -17.60 -2.77
C LEU A 194 -14.05 -17.85 -1.26
N GLY A 195 -13.55 -16.89 -0.47
CA GLY A 195 -13.29 -17.05 0.96
C GLY A 195 -12.09 -17.96 1.26
N LYS A 196 -11.22 -18.23 0.26
CA LYS A 196 -10.03 -19.09 0.39
C LYS A 196 -8.91 -18.56 -0.50
N VAL A 197 -7.67 -18.79 -0.07
CA VAL A 197 -6.45 -18.49 -0.83
C VAL A 197 -5.52 -19.70 -0.85
N PRO A 198 -4.70 -19.90 -1.90
CA PRO A 198 -3.68 -20.94 -1.92
C PRO A 198 -2.62 -20.70 -0.84
N GLU A 199 -2.23 -21.75 -0.10
CA GLU A 199 -1.24 -21.67 0.98
C GLU A 199 0.18 -21.83 0.44
N PHE A 200 0.93 -20.74 0.39
CA PHE A 200 2.34 -20.72 0.00
C PHE A 200 3.05 -19.49 0.59
N ASP A 201 4.37 -19.43 0.48
CA ASP A 201 5.23 -18.29 0.85
C ASP A 201 4.85 -17.69 2.22
N LEU A 202 4.47 -16.42 2.30
CA LEU A 202 4.19 -15.68 3.54
C LEU A 202 2.97 -16.20 4.34
N LEU A 203 2.20 -17.12 3.82
CA LEU A 203 1.16 -17.84 4.57
C LEU A 203 1.72 -18.99 5.40
N THR A 204 2.92 -19.48 5.11
CA THR A 204 3.59 -20.60 5.80
C THR A 204 4.63 -20.11 6.79
N ASP A 205 4.91 -20.89 7.84
CA ASP A 205 5.95 -20.52 8.81
C ASP A 205 7.34 -20.51 8.17
N GLU A 206 7.61 -21.39 7.21
CA GLU A 206 8.89 -21.44 6.51
C GLU A 206 9.10 -20.21 5.60
N GLY A 207 8.08 -19.78 4.86
CA GLY A 207 8.14 -18.58 4.00
C GLY A 207 8.29 -17.28 4.79
N ARG A 208 8.03 -17.31 6.10
CA ARG A 208 8.17 -16.14 6.99
C ARG A 208 9.54 -16.05 7.66
N LYS A 209 10.43 -17.02 7.45
CA LYS A 209 11.78 -16.98 7.98
C LYS A 209 12.64 -15.93 7.29
N ALA A 210 13.43 -15.22 8.08
CA ALA A 210 14.32 -14.17 7.60
C ALA A 210 15.58 -14.74 6.97
N LYS A 211 15.84 -14.39 5.71
CA LYS A 211 17.09 -14.74 5.02
C LYS A 211 18.17 -13.66 5.16
N TRP A 212 17.83 -12.54 5.78
CA TRP A 212 18.74 -11.42 6.03
C TRP A 212 18.66 -10.96 7.48
N ILE A 213 19.82 -10.75 8.11
CA ILE A 213 19.99 -10.04 9.36
C ILE A 213 20.42 -8.61 9.03
N ILE A 214 19.63 -7.64 9.46
CA ILE A 214 19.96 -6.22 9.28
C ILE A 214 20.42 -5.66 10.62
N GLU A 215 21.66 -5.20 10.70
CA GLU A 215 22.20 -4.56 11.90
C GLU A 215 22.15 -3.04 11.77
N VAL A 216 21.26 -2.37 12.49
CA VAL A 216 21.14 -0.91 12.51
C VAL A 216 22.12 -0.34 13.54
N LYS A 217 23.18 0.31 13.04
CA LYS A 217 24.27 0.90 13.85
C LYS A 217 24.38 2.41 13.66
N THR A 218 23.25 3.09 13.59
CA THR A 218 23.19 4.54 13.42
C THR A 218 23.41 5.29 14.72
N SER A 219 23.93 6.53 14.64
CA SER A 219 24.18 7.40 15.80
C SER A 219 22.92 8.15 16.28
N LYS A 220 21.86 8.17 15.45
CA LYS A 220 20.55 8.78 15.72
C LYS A 220 19.47 7.92 15.11
N ILE A 221 18.20 8.22 15.44
CA ILE A 221 17.04 7.58 14.80
C ILE A 221 17.15 7.76 13.28
N PRO A 222 17.19 6.69 12.50
CA PRO A 222 17.25 6.80 11.03
C PRO A 222 15.92 7.27 10.46
N GLU A 223 15.98 8.00 9.35
CA GLU A 223 14.76 8.33 8.57
C GLU A 223 14.10 7.05 8.07
N ALA A 224 12.85 6.79 8.46
CA ALA A 224 12.14 5.54 8.18
C ALA A 224 12.15 5.15 6.69
N GLN A 225 11.88 6.13 5.83
CA GLN A 225 11.84 5.94 4.38
C GLN A 225 13.22 5.64 3.76
N VAL A 226 14.31 6.21 4.32
CA VAL A 226 15.68 5.94 3.83
C VAL A 226 16.16 4.58 4.31
N LEU A 227 15.92 4.25 5.58
CA LEU A 227 16.26 2.94 6.13
C LEU A 227 15.51 1.82 5.39
N GLY A 228 14.20 1.98 5.21
CA GLY A 228 13.39 1.01 4.46
C GLY A 228 13.84 0.85 3.01
N SER A 229 14.22 1.96 2.35
CA SER A 229 14.77 1.92 0.99
C SER A 229 16.13 1.19 0.92
N ALA A 230 17.03 1.44 1.88
CA ALA A 230 18.32 0.75 1.96
C ALA A 230 18.14 -0.76 2.10
N ILE A 231 17.25 -1.18 2.99
CA ILE A 231 16.93 -2.60 3.20
C ILE A 231 16.28 -3.19 1.94
N GLY A 232 15.21 -2.58 1.43
CA GLY A 232 14.49 -3.11 0.26
C GLY A 232 15.39 -3.32 -0.96
N MET A 233 16.24 -2.34 -1.28
CA MET A 233 17.19 -2.47 -2.39
C MET A 233 18.24 -3.57 -2.18
N LYS A 234 18.53 -3.95 -0.94
CA LYS A 234 19.51 -4.98 -0.62
C LYS A 234 18.90 -6.37 -0.60
N VAL A 235 17.76 -6.53 0.06
CA VAL A 235 17.17 -7.86 0.32
C VAL A 235 16.18 -8.29 -0.76
N MET A 236 15.74 -7.37 -1.62
CA MET A 236 14.73 -7.59 -2.66
C MET A 236 13.42 -8.10 -2.05
N GLU A 237 12.97 -9.32 -2.42
CA GLU A 237 11.75 -9.93 -1.90
C GLU A 237 11.93 -10.76 -0.60
N ASP A 238 13.17 -10.96 -0.17
CA ASP A 238 13.45 -11.75 1.02
C ASP A 238 13.00 -11.06 2.31
N VAL A 239 12.71 -11.85 3.33
CA VAL A 239 12.31 -11.36 4.65
C VAL A 239 13.54 -10.93 5.44
N PRO A 240 13.63 -9.67 5.93
CA PRO A 240 14.70 -9.23 6.83
C PRO A 240 14.30 -9.36 8.30
N TYR A 241 15.27 -9.72 9.16
CA TYR A 241 15.23 -9.60 10.60
C TYR A 241 16.11 -8.41 11.05
N VAL A 242 15.50 -7.36 11.56
CA VAL A 242 16.16 -6.08 11.85
C VAL A 242 16.49 -5.99 13.34
N LYS A 243 17.79 -5.85 13.65
CA LYS A 243 18.34 -5.70 15.00
C LYS A 243 18.77 -4.25 15.26
N GLY A 244 18.57 -3.80 16.49
CA GLY A 244 19.06 -2.50 16.99
C GLY A 244 18.19 -1.30 16.56
N LEU A 245 17.06 -1.51 15.90
CA LEU A 245 16.09 -0.44 15.64
C LEU A 245 15.20 -0.16 16.86
N ASP A 246 14.93 -1.18 17.67
CA ASP A 246 14.16 -1.12 18.92
C ASP A 246 14.70 -0.08 19.91
N LYS A 247 16.01 0.15 19.95
CA LYS A 247 16.63 1.21 20.79
C LYS A 247 16.17 2.62 20.43
N TRP A 248 15.66 2.83 19.20
CA TRP A 248 15.23 4.13 18.71
C TRP A 248 13.71 4.32 18.77
N ILE A 249 12.95 3.28 18.45
CA ILE A 249 11.49 3.36 18.35
C ILE A 249 10.77 2.60 19.49
N GLY A 250 11.54 2.03 20.42
CA GLY A 250 11.02 1.30 21.57
C GLY A 250 10.64 -0.15 21.28
N THR A 251 10.11 -0.81 22.29
CA THR A 251 9.71 -2.22 22.29
C THR A 251 8.18 -2.40 22.37
N GLU A 252 7.43 -1.30 22.23
CA GLU A 252 5.98 -1.28 22.23
C GLU A 252 5.47 -0.68 20.92
N LEU A 253 4.42 -1.26 20.35
CA LEU A 253 3.77 -0.78 19.14
C LEU A 253 2.85 0.43 19.44
N THR A 254 3.46 1.53 19.93
CA THR A 254 2.79 2.83 20.08
C THR A 254 2.35 3.38 18.72
N ASP A 255 1.51 4.41 18.72
CA ASP A 255 1.08 5.06 17.47
C ASP A 255 2.26 5.66 16.69
N ASP A 256 3.28 6.19 17.39
CA ASP A 256 4.51 6.70 16.77
C ASP A 256 5.35 5.57 16.17
N ALA A 257 5.52 4.46 16.89
CA ALA A 257 6.21 3.28 16.37
C ALA A 257 5.49 2.70 15.15
N LYS A 258 4.15 2.58 15.19
CA LYS A 258 3.34 2.14 14.04
C LYS A 258 3.47 3.10 12.86
N ALA A 259 3.47 4.41 13.09
CA ALA A 259 3.66 5.42 12.05
C ALA A 259 5.03 5.30 11.39
N TYR A 260 6.09 5.14 12.18
CA TYR A 260 7.44 4.89 11.70
C TYR A 260 7.50 3.60 10.86
N LEU A 261 6.98 2.49 11.39
CA LEU A 261 6.99 1.18 10.72
C LEU A 261 6.13 1.15 9.45
N LYS A 262 5.05 1.93 9.39
CA LYS A 262 4.24 2.12 8.18
C LYS A 262 5.08 2.74 7.06
N ASP A 263 5.80 3.80 7.34
CA ASP A 263 6.63 4.51 6.36
C ASP A 263 7.87 3.69 5.98
N PHE A 264 8.49 3.02 6.95
CA PHE A 264 9.56 2.06 6.76
C PHE A 264 9.13 0.90 5.84
N GLY A 265 8.00 0.23 6.16
CA GLY A 265 7.48 -0.88 5.38
C GLY A 265 7.10 -0.51 3.96
N ALA A 266 6.48 0.66 3.76
CA ALA A 266 6.18 1.14 2.41
C ALA A 266 7.45 1.36 1.57
N ALA A 267 8.54 1.80 2.19
CA ALA A 267 9.82 1.96 1.50
C ALA A 267 10.49 0.60 1.21
N THR A 268 10.46 -0.37 2.14
CA THR A 268 10.99 -1.72 1.87
C THR A 268 10.23 -2.40 0.73
N ALA A 269 8.91 -2.33 0.74
CA ALA A 269 8.06 -2.93 -0.27
C ALA A 269 8.24 -2.29 -1.66
N SER A 270 8.36 -0.96 -1.73
CA SER A 270 8.47 -0.26 -3.02
C SER A 270 9.87 -0.30 -3.62
N ASN A 271 10.93 -0.48 -2.83
CA ASN A 271 12.31 -0.52 -3.32
C ASN A 271 12.86 -1.93 -3.47
N GLY A 272 12.16 -2.96 -2.96
CA GLY A 272 12.62 -4.34 -3.01
C GLY A 272 11.53 -5.39 -3.14
N ALA A 273 10.27 -5.06 -3.00
CA ALA A 273 9.16 -6.01 -2.92
C ALA A 273 9.09 -6.83 -1.60
N VAL A 274 9.63 -6.32 -0.50
CA VAL A 274 9.50 -6.94 0.83
C VAL A 274 8.03 -7.02 1.24
N GLY A 275 7.55 -8.22 1.56
CA GLY A 275 6.16 -8.45 2.01
C GLY A 275 6.03 -8.67 3.51
N LEU A 276 7.13 -8.88 4.20
CA LEU A 276 7.23 -9.08 5.65
C LEU A 276 8.61 -8.67 6.13
N TYR A 277 8.68 -8.02 7.29
CA TYR A 277 9.91 -7.81 8.04
C TYR A 277 9.69 -8.10 9.52
N HIS A 278 10.74 -8.51 10.22
CA HIS A 278 10.76 -8.67 11.66
C HIS A 278 11.63 -7.59 12.28
N ILE A 279 11.12 -6.89 13.31
CA ILE A 279 11.92 -5.98 14.14
C ILE A 279 12.12 -6.63 15.49
N GLU A 280 13.38 -6.87 15.85
CA GLU A 280 13.76 -7.46 17.13
C GLU A 280 13.08 -6.73 18.30
N ASN A 281 12.55 -7.48 19.27
CA ASN A 281 11.85 -7.00 20.46
C ASN A 281 10.60 -6.15 20.24
N LEU A 282 10.09 -6.01 19.00
CA LEU A 282 8.98 -5.10 18.71
C LEU A 282 7.83 -5.72 17.90
N THR A 283 8.12 -6.35 16.76
CA THR A 283 7.03 -6.92 15.93
C THR A 283 6.52 -8.24 16.49
N PRO A 284 5.23 -8.58 16.35
CA PRO A 284 4.60 -9.69 17.07
C PRO A 284 5.32 -11.03 16.97
N GLU A 285 5.72 -11.43 15.75
CA GLU A 285 6.44 -12.69 15.58
C GLU A 285 7.87 -12.65 16.13
N ALA A 286 8.56 -11.50 15.99
CA ALA A 286 9.90 -11.34 16.55
C ALA A 286 9.89 -11.38 18.09
N VAL A 287 8.85 -10.84 18.72
CA VAL A 287 8.68 -10.93 20.18
C VAL A 287 8.43 -12.36 20.65
N GLU A 288 7.63 -13.14 19.88
CA GLU A 288 7.29 -14.52 20.25
C GLU A 288 8.38 -15.54 19.98
N GLN A 289 9.03 -15.41 18.82
CA GLN A 289 9.92 -16.46 18.29
C GLN A 289 11.38 -16.04 18.32
N GLY A 290 11.67 -14.73 18.44
CA GLY A 290 13.03 -14.21 18.50
C GLY A 290 13.87 -14.66 17.29
N GLU A 291 15.11 -15.05 17.55
CA GLU A 291 16.07 -15.46 16.53
C GLU A 291 15.74 -16.80 15.83
N SER A 292 14.76 -17.56 16.32
CA SER A 292 14.31 -18.77 15.60
C SER A 292 13.64 -18.45 14.25
N LEU A 293 13.26 -17.20 14.03
CA LEU A 293 12.80 -16.68 12.74
C LEU A 293 13.94 -16.53 11.71
N ILE A 294 15.20 -16.55 12.13
CA ILE A 294 16.35 -16.39 11.23
C ILE A 294 16.64 -17.76 10.58
N ALA A 295 16.59 -17.80 9.28
CA ALA A 295 16.91 -19.01 8.51
C ALA A 295 18.40 -19.36 8.65
N GLU A 296 18.71 -20.65 8.57
CA GLU A 296 20.11 -21.10 8.50
C GLU A 296 20.81 -20.49 7.28
N GLY A 297 22.01 -19.96 7.45
CA GLY A 297 22.76 -19.32 6.38
C GLY A 297 22.29 -17.91 6.02
N ALA A 298 21.45 -17.26 6.84
CA ALA A 298 21.03 -15.89 6.63
C ALA A 298 22.22 -14.94 6.47
N GLN A 299 22.15 -14.04 5.49
CA GLN A 299 23.17 -13.06 5.20
C GLN A 299 23.06 -11.86 6.17
N THR A 300 24.15 -11.14 6.40
CA THR A 300 24.15 -9.94 7.23
C THR A 300 24.38 -8.68 6.40
N TYR A 301 23.60 -7.63 6.70
CA TYR A 301 23.79 -6.30 6.14
C TYR A 301 23.82 -5.26 7.28
N VAL A 302 24.95 -4.56 7.40
CA VAL A 302 25.14 -3.51 8.40
C VAL A 302 24.76 -2.16 7.80
N ILE A 303 23.94 -1.41 8.51
CA ILE A 303 23.49 -0.07 8.12
C ILE A 303 23.91 0.92 9.22
N ASP A 304 24.88 1.74 8.90
CA ASP A 304 25.33 2.88 9.71
C ASP A 304 24.95 4.22 9.04
N ASP A 305 25.37 5.33 9.65
CA ASP A 305 25.08 6.68 9.12
C ASP A 305 25.68 6.89 7.72
N ALA A 306 26.87 6.32 7.45
CA ALA A 306 27.55 6.47 6.15
C ALA A 306 26.77 5.71 5.06
N GLU A 307 26.28 4.52 5.37
CA GLU A 307 25.48 3.74 4.42
C GLU A 307 24.12 4.41 4.11
N LEU A 308 23.44 4.96 5.12
CA LEU A 308 22.22 5.74 4.89
C LEU A 308 22.48 6.98 4.04
N GLU A 309 23.57 7.70 4.29
CA GLU A 309 23.97 8.86 3.49
C GLU A 309 24.28 8.45 2.05
N ARG A 310 25.00 7.34 1.85
CA ARG A 310 25.28 6.77 0.52
C ARG A 310 24.01 6.46 -0.24
N VAL A 311 23.05 5.78 0.41
CA VAL A 311 21.75 5.44 -0.20
C VAL A 311 21.00 6.70 -0.58
N TYR A 312 20.87 7.66 0.32
CA TYR A 312 20.13 8.91 0.10
C TYR A 312 20.75 9.73 -1.05
N LYS A 313 22.07 9.89 -1.08
CA LYS A 313 22.79 10.63 -2.14
C LYS A 313 22.65 10.00 -3.52
N ASN A 314 22.45 8.68 -3.58
CA ASN A 314 22.32 7.94 -4.85
C ASN A 314 20.89 7.89 -5.39
N TYR A 315 19.91 8.52 -4.73
CA TYR A 315 18.56 8.56 -5.28
C TYR A 315 18.55 9.31 -6.64
N PRO A 316 17.95 8.69 -7.68
CA PRO A 316 17.90 9.32 -8.99
C PRO A 316 17.02 10.57 -8.97
N VAL A 317 17.48 11.64 -9.60
CA VAL A 317 16.69 12.83 -9.89
C VAL A 317 16.25 12.75 -11.34
N MET A 318 14.97 12.44 -11.55
CA MET A 318 14.38 12.19 -12.87
C MET A 318 13.93 13.47 -13.60
N TRP A 319 14.11 14.65 -12.99
CA TRP A 319 13.80 15.92 -13.63
C TRP A 319 14.77 16.23 -14.76
N LYS A 320 14.27 16.75 -15.89
CA LYS A 320 15.12 17.19 -17.02
C LYS A 320 16.12 18.27 -16.60
N ASP A 321 15.62 19.29 -15.91
CA ASP A 321 16.45 20.27 -15.22
C ASP A 321 16.49 19.92 -13.73
N LYS A 322 17.59 19.36 -13.28
CA LYS A 322 17.79 18.96 -11.89
C LYS A 322 17.83 20.14 -10.91
N GLY A 323 18.09 21.36 -11.40
CA GLY A 323 18.13 22.61 -10.63
C GLY A 323 16.78 23.37 -10.63
N ALA A 324 15.81 22.90 -11.40
CA ALA A 324 14.52 23.58 -11.49
C ALA A 324 13.81 23.65 -10.12
N ALA A 325 13.08 24.75 -9.90
CA ALA A 325 12.32 24.94 -8.68
C ALA A 325 11.16 23.93 -8.58
N PRO A 326 10.86 23.40 -7.38
CA PRO A 326 9.69 22.57 -7.15
C PRO A 326 8.41 23.38 -7.33
N LYS A 327 7.33 22.72 -7.79
CA LYS A 327 6.02 23.35 -8.00
C LYS A 327 4.93 22.75 -7.10
N LEU A 328 5.16 21.55 -6.59
CA LEU A 328 4.21 20.82 -5.77
C LEU A 328 4.94 19.93 -4.77
N CYS A 329 4.45 19.89 -3.54
CA CYS A 329 4.90 19.00 -2.48
C CYS A 329 3.77 18.01 -2.17
N PHE A 330 4.04 16.70 -2.24
CA PHE A 330 3.16 15.66 -1.75
C PHE A 330 3.73 14.99 -0.51
N ILE A 331 2.91 14.90 0.55
CA ILE A 331 3.20 14.22 1.82
C ILE A 331 2.08 13.20 2.09
N GLY A 332 2.42 11.98 2.51
CA GLY A 332 1.43 10.96 2.87
C GLY A 332 1.22 9.88 1.80
N CYS A 333 2.30 9.31 1.30
CA CYS A 333 2.26 8.07 0.52
C CYS A 333 3.15 7.01 1.20
N PRO A 334 2.55 6.08 2.02
CA PRO A 334 1.10 5.82 2.24
C PRO A 334 0.36 6.95 2.98
N HIS A 335 -0.96 6.89 3.00
CA HIS A 335 -1.83 7.81 3.72
C HIS A 335 -1.39 8.04 5.16
N LEU A 336 -1.42 9.29 5.60
CA LEU A 336 -1.05 9.69 6.95
C LEU A 336 -2.07 9.19 7.97
N SER A 337 -1.58 8.74 9.13
CA SER A 337 -2.42 8.45 10.28
C SER A 337 -2.89 9.72 10.99
N TYR A 338 -3.83 9.54 11.94
CA TYR A 338 -4.30 10.63 12.79
C TYR A 338 -3.13 11.29 13.55
N ALA A 339 -2.25 10.50 14.15
CA ALA A 339 -1.07 10.99 14.87
C ALA A 339 -0.12 11.77 13.93
N GLN A 340 0.15 11.24 12.75
CA GLN A 340 1.00 11.90 11.77
C GLN A 340 0.44 13.25 11.28
N LEU A 341 -0.88 13.39 11.14
CA LEU A 341 -1.48 14.69 10.81
C LEU A 341 -1.19 15.75 11.90
N GLY A 342 -1.23 15.34 13.18
CA GLY A 342 -0.84 16.19 14.30
C GLY A 342 0.65 16.55 14.26
N GLU A 343 1.52 15.56 14.10
CA GLU A 343 2.98 15.76 14.00
C GLU A 343 3.35 16.72 12.86
N TRP A 344 2.77 16.52 11.67
CA TRP A 344 3.01 17.43 10.54
C TRP A 344 2.50 18.85 10.81
N THR A 345 1.41 19.02 11.57
CA THR A 345 0.93 20.33 11.98
C THR A 345 1.99 21.06 12.81
N ASP A 346 2.55 20.38 13.80
CA ASP A 346 3.57 20.96 14.69
C ASP A 346 4.88 21.26 13.94
N ARG A 347 5.31 20.37 13.03
CA ARG A 347 6.48 20.58 12.17
C ARG A 347 6.33 21.82 11.29
N PHE A 348 5.20 21.96 10.60
CA PHE A 348 4.95 23.14 9.78
C PHE A 348 4.83 24.42 10.62
N GLU A 349 4.16 24.38 11.77
CA GLU A 349 4.07 25.53 12.66
C GLU A 349 5.44 26.01 13.14
N LYS A 350 6.29 25.06 13.57
CA LYS A 350 7.67 25.33 13.99
C LYS A 350 8.49 25.97 12.88
N GLU A 351 8.44 25.39 11.68
CA GLU A 351 9.24 25.87 10.56
C GLU A 351 8.75 27.22 10.00
N LEU A 352 7.43 27.43 9.96
CA LEU A 352 6.85 28.74 9.59
C LEU A 352 7.31 29.84 10.55
N LYS A 353 7.29 29.57 11.85
CA LYS A 353 7.81 30.50 12.88
C LYS A 353 9.29 30.78 12.67
N ALA A 354 10.10 29.73 12.42
CA ALA A 354 11.55 29.86 12.23
C ALA A 354 11.89 30.72 10.99
N GLN A 355 11.08 30.64 9.93
CA GLN A 355 11.27 31.45 8.72
C GLN A 355 10.49 32.79 8.72
N GLY A 356 9.79 33.15 9.81
CA GLY A 356 8.99 34.37 9.87
C GLY A 356 7.82 34.42 8.89
N LYS A 357 7.24 33.25 8.56
CA LYS A 357 6.16 33.11 7.59
C LYS A 357 4.87 32.64 8.26
N THR A 358 3.74 32.91 7.63
CA THR A 358 2.41 32.46 8.06
C THR A 358 1.81 31.39 7.14
N LYS A 359 2.36 31.24 5.93
CA LYS A 359 1.91 30.25 4.93
C LYS A 359 3.09 29.61 4.24
N VAL A 360 2.91 28.37 3.80
CA VAL A 360 3.87 27.68 2.95
C VAL A 360 4.05 28.41 1.62
N GLY A 361 5.28 28.51 1.16
CA GLY A 361 5.60 29.13 -0.13
C GLY A 361 5.39 28.21 -1.32
N LEU A 362 5.40 26.89 -1.09
CA LEU A 362 5.18 25.88 -2.12
C LEU A 362 3.79 25.26 -1.93
N ARG A 363 3.06 25.08 -3.03
CA ARG A 363 1.82 24.31 -3.02
C ARG A 363 2.06 22.95 -2.39
N THR A 364 1.38 22.66 -1.29
CA THR A 364 1.57 21.43 -0.51
C THR A 364 0.23 20.70 -0.36
N VAL A 365 0.26 19.41 -0.61
CA VAL A 365 -0.87 18.49 -0.45
C VAL A 365 -0.46 17.38 0.50
N MET A 366 -1.22 17.18 1.56
CA MET A 366 -1.12 16.04 2.46
C MET A 366 -2.24 15.06 2.17
N THR A 367 -1.94 13.75 2.23
CA THR A 367 -2.94 12.73 1.92
C THR A 367 -3.18 11.77 3.08
N THR A 368 -4.45 11.47 3.34
CA THR A 368 -4.91 10.61 4.44
C THR A 368 -6.21 9.89 4.06
N ALA A 369 -6.61 8.89 4.87
CA ALA A 369 -7.88 8.19 4.68
C ALA A 369 -9.09 9.11 4.97
N PRO A 370 -10.22 8.95 4.27
CA PRO A 370 -11.41 9.76 4.51
C PRO A 370 -11.89 9.75 5.96
N GLU A 371 -11.93 8.57 6.58
CA GLU A 371 -12.38 8.41 7.96
C GLU A 371 -11.40 9.04 8.97
N VAL A 372 -10.10 8.94 8.71
CA VAL A 372 -9.06 9.62 9.51
C VAL A 372 -9.20 11.13 9.40
N LEU A 373 -9.46 11.66 8.19
CA LEU A 373 -9.69 13.08 7.98
C LEU A 373 -10.94 13.58 8.73
N ASP A 374 -12.02 12.82 8.68
CA ASP A 374 -13.27 13.16 9.39
C ASP A 374 -13.05 13.19 10.91
N ARG A 375 -12.35 12.19 11.46
CA ARG A 375 -11.97 12.15 12.86
C ARG A 375 -11.07 13.33 13.23
N PHE A 376 -10.06 13.63 12.41
CA PHE A 376 -9.13 14.74 12.65
C PHE A 376 -9.82 16.10 12.67
N LYS A 377 -10.76 16.34 11.73
CA LYS A 377 -11.59 17.54 11.70
C LYS A 377 -12.45 17.69 12.96
N LYS A 378 -12.98 16.56 13.47
CA LYS A 378 -13.90 16.55 14.62
C LYS A 378 -13.15 16.68 15.95
N GLU A 379 -12.08 15.90 16.14
CA GLU A 379 -11.41 15.75 17.43
C GLU A 379 -10.20 16.69 17.59
N ASN A 380 -9.56 17.10 16.50
CA ASN A 380 -8.44 18.03 16.49
C ASN A 380 -8.66 19.18 15.49
N SER A 381 -9.82 19.81 15.59
CA SER A 381 -10.20 20.92 14.69
C SER A 381 -9.20 22.09 14.71
N ALA A 382 -8.53 22.31 15.84
CA ALA A 382 -7.50 23.35 15.97
C ALA A 382 -6.30 23.07 15.05
N ALA A 383 -5.76 21.83 15.05
CA ALA A 383 -4.66 21.44 14.18
C ALA A 383 -5.10 21.42 12.71
N TYR A 384 -6.30 20.92 12.42
CA TYR A 384 -6.86 20.98 11.07
C TYR A 384 -6.93 22.40 10.52
N ASN A 385 -7.48 23.35 11.31
CA ASN A 385 -7.59 24.75 10.91
C ASN A 385 -6.23 25.42 10.77
N LYS A 386 -5.22 25.04 11.57
CA LYS A 386 -3.84 25.49 11.40
C LYS A 386 -3.29 25.06 10.03
N LEU A 387 -3.39 23.76 9.67
CA LEU A 387 -2.92 23.26 8.36
C LEU A 387 -3.56 24.00 7.20
N ILE A 388 -4.89 24.19 7.23
CA ILE A 388 -5.60 24.98 6.20
C ILE A 388 -5.14 26.45 6.21
N GLY A 389 -4.97 27.05 7.40
CA GLY A 389 -4.44 28.41 7.56
C GLY A 389 -3.02 28.57 7.02
N PHE A 390 -2.18 27.57 7.13
CA PHE A 390 -0.83 27.53 6.53
C PHE A 390 -0.85 27.40 5.01
N GLY A 391 -2.02 27.17 4.39
CA GLY A 391 -2.16 27.00 2.93
C GLY A 391 -1.90 25.57 2.47
N ILE A 392 -1.94 24.60 3.38
CA ILE A 392 -1.78 23.18 3.07
C ILE A 392 -3.16 22.60 2.73
N ASN A 393 -3.24 21.88 1.61
CA ASN A 393 -4.44 21.15 1.23
C ASN A 393 -4.38 19.71 1.76
N ILE A 394 -5.49 19.22 2.31
CA ILE A 394 -5.60 17.81 2.72
C ILE A 394 -6.55 17.11 1.74
N SER A 395 -6.14 15.96 1.23
CA SER A 395 -6.87 15.18 0.23
C SER A 395 -6.86 13.69 0.58
N CYS A 396 -7.76 12.93 -0.03
CA CYS A 396 -7.81 11.48 0.11
C CYS A 396 -7.43 10.74 -1.19
N ILE A 397 -6.68 11.41 -2.08
CA ILE A 397 -6.24 10.82 -3.35
C ILE A 397 -5.02 9.92 -3.18
N CYS A 398 -4.78 9.09 -4.21
CA CYS A 398 -3.50 8.45 -4.43
C CYS A 398 -2.54 9.41 -5.17
N PRO A 399 -1.48 9.93 -4.52
CA PRO A 399 -0.51 10.80 -5.20
C PRO A 399 0.15 10.13 -6.40
N LEU A 400 0.37 8.81 -6.33
CA LEU A 400 0.96 8.02 -7.40
C LEU A 400 0.08 8.04 -8.65
N MET A 401 -1.23 7.79 -8.51
CA MET A 401 -2.17 7.83 -9.63
C MET A 401 -2.33 9.25 -10.21
N TYR A 402 -2.33 10.26 -9.35
CA TYR A 402 -2.34 11.65 -9.79
C TYR A 402 -1.10 11.99 -10.64
N MET A 403 0.09 11.54 -10.23
CA MET A 403 1.35 11.79 -10.93
C MET A 403 1.55 10.96 -12.21
N ASN A 404 0.83 9.88 -12.39
CA ASN A 404 0.87 9.09 -13.64
C ASN A 404 0.30 9.86 -14.86
N ASN A 405 -0.38 10.99 -14.64
CA ASN A 405 -0.73 11.87 -15.74
C ASN A 405 0.51 12.64 -16.23
N PRO A 406 0.90 12.54 -17.53
CA PRO A 406 2.08 13.21 -18.07
C PRO A 406 2.09 14.73 -17.86
N LEU A 407 0.92 15.36 -17.78
CA LEU A 407 0.79 16.81 -17.53
C LEU A 407 0.86 17.18 -16.03
N CYS A 408 0.73 16.22 -15.12
CA CYS A 408 0.81 16.45 -13.68
C CYS A 408 2.14 15.98 -13.10
N GLY A 409 2.61 14.82 -13.53
CA GLY A 409 3.77 14.13 -13.00
C GLY A 409 5.05 14.24 -13.82
N GLY A 410 4.97 14.74 -15.05
CA GLY A 410 6.14 14.95 -15.91
C GLY A 410 6.95 16.18 -15.48
N ASP A 411 7.92 16.56 -16.31
CA ASP A 411 8.80 17.74 -16.14
C ASP A 411 8.07 19.05 -15.87
N THR A 412 6.75 19.09 -16.07
CA THR A 412 5.95 20.29 -15.87
C THR A 412 5.62 20.58 -14.42
N SER A 413 5.70 19.58 -13.53
CA SER A 413 5.22 19.72 -12.14
C SER A 413 6.33 19.76 -11.11
N ASN A 414 7.53 19.24 -11.38
CA ASN A 414 8.67 19.21 -10.46
C ASN A 414 8.24 18.91 -9.02
N VAL A 415 7.67 17.71 -8.83
CA VAL A 415 7.10 17.32 -7.54
C VAL A 415 8.17 16.89 -6.57
N ILE A 416 8.09 17.35 -5.32
CA ILE A 416 8.89 16.85 -4.20
C ILE A 416 8.04 16.02 -3.24
N THR A 417 8.69 15.08 -2.54
CA THR A 417 8.03 14.18 -1.59
C THR A 417 9.01 13.67 -0.53
N CYS A 418 8.51 13.27 0.63
CA CYS A 418 9.22 12.47 1.62
C CYS A 418 8.83 10.97 1.55
N SER A 419 8.19 10.53 0.47
CA SER A 419 7.83 9.13 0.24
C SER A 419 8.76 8.46 -0.77
N ASN A 420 9.46 7.43 -0.35
CA ASN A 420 10.24 6.60 -1.26
C ASN A 420 9.36 5.78 -2.22
N LYS A 421 8.15 5.40 -1.81
CA LYS A 421 7.19 4.76 -2.71
C LYS A 421 6.83 5.69 -3.87
N LEU A 422 6.50 6.96 -3.59
CA LEU A 422 6.17 7.92 -4.64
C LEU A 422 7.38 8.23 -5.54
N ARG A 423 8.59 8.38 -4.96
CA ARG A 423 9.83 8.53 -5.72
C ARG A 423 10.11 7.36 -6.65
N THR A 424 9.94 6.13 -6.16
CA THR A 424 10.29 4.92 -6.93
C THR A 424 9.42 4.75 -8.17
N TYR A 425 8.14 5.08 -8.07
CA TYR A 425 7.17 4.85 -9.15
C TYR A 425 6.88 6.08 -10.01
N THR A 426 7.46 7.25 -9.70
CA THR A 426 7.18 8.50 -10.42
C THR A 426 8.44 9.33 -10.59
N THR A 427 8.30 10.54 -11.16
CA THR A 427 9.38 11.52 -11.26
C THR A 427 9.53 12.40 -10.02
N ALA A 428 8.82 12.12 -8.91
CA ALA A 428 8.94 12.89 -7.69
C ALA A 428 10.35 12.80 -7.10
N ARG A 429 10.91 13.93 -6.70
CA ARG A 429 12.20 14.01 -6.04
C ARG A 429 12.04 13.85 -4.54
N TYR A 430 12.80 12.93 -3.94
CA TYR A 430 12.77 12.65 -2.52
C TYR A 430 13.57 13.66 -1.71
N PHE A 431 13.03 14.06 -0.56
CA PHE A 431 13.71 14.81 0.50
C PHE A 431 13.32 14.22 1.86
N THR A 432 14.22 14.34 2.84
CA THR A 432 13.93 13.95 4.22
C THR A 432 12.76 14.76 4.78
N THR A 433 12.15 14.25 5.86
CA THR A 433 11.03 14.91 6.53
C THR A 433 11.37 16.36 6.95
N ASP A 434 12.59 16.59 7.44
CA ASP A 434 13.05 17.94 7.83
C ASP A 434 13.31 18.84 6.62
N ASP A 435 13.96 18.34 5.58
CA ASP A 435 14.29 19.13 4.40
C ASP A 435 13.05 19.53 3.61
N ILE A 436 12.11 18.57 3.43
CA ILE A 436 10.88 18.87 2.67
C ILE A 436 10.04 19.95 3.37
N THR A 437 10.00 19.96 4.71
CA THR A 437 9.30 20.99 5.49
C THR A 437 9.91 22.36 5.24
N LYS A 438 11.26 22.48 5.29
CA LYS A 438 11.97 23.73 5.01
C LYS A 438 11.72 24.21 3.59
N ILE A 439 11.83 23.32 2.59
CA ILE A 439 11.60 23.65 1.19
C ILE A 439 10.17 24.10 0.95
N ALA A 440 9.19 23.40 1.53
CA ALA A 440 7.78 23.74 1.37
C ALA A 440 7.45 25.11 1.98
N VAL A 441 7.98 25.42 3.17
CA VAL A 441 7.80 26.72 3.82
C VAL A 441 8.52 27.83 3.05
N LYS A 442 9.77 27.61 2.62
CA LYS A 442 10.54 28.58 1.84
C LYS A 442 9.89 28.86 0.47
N GLY A 443 9.37 27.82 -0.19
CA GLY A 443 8.80 27.89 -1.53
C GLY A 443 9.76 27.47 -2.65
N GLY A 444 10.89 26.88 -2.30
CA GLY A 444 11.93 26.41 -3.21
C GLY A 444 13.24 26.05 -2.49
N PHE A 445 14.27 25.69 -3.28
CA PHE A 445 15.60 25.31 -2.75
C PHE A 445 16.38 26.49 -2.19
#